data_2f8351ce6b9879eb6806b3b6a99ac407
#
_entry.id   2f8351ce6b9879eb6806b3b6a99ac407
#
_cell.length_a   1.000
_cell.length_b   1.000
_cell.length_c   1.000
_cell.angle_alpha   90.00
_cell.angle_beta   90.00
_cell.angle_gamma   90.00
#
_symmetry.space_group_name_H-M   'P 1'
#
loop_
_entity.id
_entity.type
_entity.pdbx_description
1 polymer ?
#
loop_
_entity_poly.entity_id
_entity_poly.type
_entity_poly.pdbx_seq_one_letter_code
_entity_poly.pdbx_strand_id
1 'polypeptide(L)'
;MKFLRHLSSFLILSLSIWASGQEILIVDEASELPLEGVALYNKSKTNATITNKNGVANLSVFSAGETVFVQYYGYKNRSFEMNNESPNYPFQFALQSENQNLEEVILSIARNASTRKQIAEKVSVISNKEILAQRPATGADLISLSPGVRIQKSQGGGGSPVIRGFEANRLLLVIDGVRMNNAIYRSGHLQNAITIHPNIIERVEVIFGSSSVGYGSDALGGVIHYYTRNPLINSKEKIKTQFSSDFSSANTSSINSISTEVSFKKWASLTSLSYSGFGDIRIGENRNHGYESWGMTPYYSMNNRNTYSPLPIENQNPLIQKNTGYNQFDLLQKFLFQVGGRNQLVLNLQYSKSSDISRYDKLAEEKNNSLRYAEWYYGPQKRFLFSPQLKIFPEKKYLNSGKITF
;
A
#
# COMPACT_ATOMS: atom_id res chain seq x y z
N MET A 1 -29.34 -3.42 77.28
CA MET A 1 -28.16 -2.86 76.61
C MET A 1 -27.56 -3.70 75.46
N LYS A 2 -27.72 -5.00 75.39
CA LYS A 2 -27.18 -5.83 74.30
C LYS A 2 -27.97 -5.71 72.97
N PHE A 3 -29.26 -5.43 73.05
CA PHE A 3 -30.16 -5.33 71.89
C PHE A 3 -29.92 -4.03 71.06
N LEU A 4 -29.56 -2.94 71.72
CA LEU A 4 -29.26 -1.66 71.02
C LEU A 4 -27.90 -1.70 70.25
N ARG A 5 -26.94 -2.52 70.69
CA ARG A 5 -25.64 -2.67 70.02
C ARG A 5 -25.71 -3.44 68.70
N HIS A 6 -26.64 -4.38 68.61
CA HIS A 6 -26.87 -5.14 67.34
C HIS A 6 -27.69 -4.34 66.32
N LEU A 7 -28.58 -3.45 66.78
CA LEU A 7 -29.36 -2.59 65.89
C LEU A 7 -28.49 -1.50 65.24
N SER A 8 -27.53 -0.93 66.00
CA SER A 8 -26.58 0.05 65.43
C SER A 8 -25.57 -0.57 64.44
N SER A 9 -25.14 -1.84 64.66
CA SER A 9 -24.27 -2.56 63.74
C SER A 9 -24.99 -2.95 62.45
N PHE A 10 -26.30 -3.27 62.50
CA PHE A 10 -27.11 -3.58 61.34
C PHE A 10 -27.43 -2.32 60.53
N LEU A 11 -27.61 -1.17 61.18
CA LEU A 11 -27.82 0.12 60.49
C LEU A 11 -26.59 0.64 59.80
N ILE A 12 -25.36 0.38 60.33
CA ILE A 12 -24.09 0.76 59.68
C ILE A 12 -23.81 -0.18 58.49
N LEU A 13 -24.18 -1.44 58.55
CA LEU A 13 -24.00 -2.40 57.44
C LEU A 13 -24.96 -2.13 56.27
N SER A 14 -26.15 -1.54 56.52
CA SER A 14 -27.10 -1.18 55.47
C SER A 14 -26.79 0.15 54.76
N LEU A 15 -25.93 0.99 55.32
CA LEU A 15 -25.50 2.24 54.65
C LEU A 15 -24.32 2.05 53.67
N SER A 16 -23.68 0.88 53.64
CA SER A 16 -22.55 0.62 52.75
C SER A 16 -22.91 0.11 51.34
N ILE A 17 -24.22 0.00 51.01
CA ILE A 17 -24.66 -0.59 49.72
C ILE A 17 -24.99 0.46 48.66
N TRP A 18 -24.79 1.75 48.95
CA TRP A 18 -25.20 2.82 47.99
C TRP A 18 -24.02 3.64 47.44
N ALA A 19 -22.84 3.06 47.32
CA ALA A 19 -21.76 3.64 46.51
C ALA A 19 -21.68 2.94 45.18
N SER A 20 -22.74 2.99 44.39
CA SER A 20 -22.68 2.70 42.97
C SER A 20 -21.89 3.82 42.33
N GLY A 21 -20.62 3.59 42.03
CA GLY A 21 -19.82 4.53 41.23
C GLY A 21 -20.55 4.77 39.91
N GLN A 22 -20.66 6.03 39.50
CA GLN A 22 -21.20 6.39 38.19
C GLN A 22 -20.24 5.85 37.13
N GLU A 23 -20.64 4.80 36.42
CA GLU A 23 -19.83 4.17 35.38
C GLU A 23 -20.41 4.44 34.00
N ILE A 24 -19.54 4.61 33.01
CA ILE A 24 -19.91 4.76 31.61
C ILE A 24 -19.29 3.60 30.81
N LEU A 25 -20.09 3.00 29.93
CA LEU A 25 -19.64 2.02 28.96
C LEU A 25 -19.46 2.70 27.60
N ILE A 26 -18.26 2.69 27.06
CA ILE A 26 -17.96 3.26 25.75
C ILE A 26 -17.80 2.13 24.73
N VAL A 27 -18.58 2.24 23.65
CA VAL A 27 -18.62 1.25 22.57
C VAL A 27 -18.40 1.90 21.20
N ASP A 28 -17.98 1.10 20.24
CA ASP A 28 -17.98 1.47 18.83
C ASP A 28 -19.41 1.46 18.28
N GLU A 29 -19.84 2.53 17.58
CA GLU A 29 -21.21 2.70 17.09
C GLU A 29 -21.61 1.64 16.05
N ALA A 30 -20.65 1.13 15.26
CA ALA A 30 -20.94 0.19 14.18
C ALA A 30 -20.89 -1.28 14.61
N SER A 31 -19.94 -1.63 15.49
CA SER A 31 -19.72 -3.02 15.94
C SER A 31 -20.30 -3.34 17.30
N GLU A 32 -20.72 -2.31 18.06
CA GLU A 32 -21.19 -2.37 19.46
C GLU A 32 -20.16 -2.98 20.44
N LEU A 33 -18.91 -3.16 19.98
CA LEU A 33 -17.84 -3.69 20.82
C LEU A 33 -17.30 -2.64 21.79
N PRO A 34 -16.94 -3.05 23.02
CA PRO A 34 -16.38 -2.13 24.02
C PRO A 34 -15.00 -1.61 23.60
N LEU A 35 -14.75 -0.33 23.86
CA LEU A 35 -13.50 0.36 23.51
C LEU A 35 -12.60 0.54 24.74
N GLU A 36 -11.47 -0.17 24.79
CA GLU A 36 -10.43 -0.03 25.80
C GLU A 36 -9.55 1.20 25.52
N GLY A 37 -9.16 1.94 26.58
CA GLY A 37 -8.19 3.03 26.47
C GLY A 37 -8.77 4.36 25.99
N VAL A 38 -10.09 4.53 25.96
CA VAL A 38 -10.74 5.81 25.66
C VAL A 38 -10.48 6.80 26.78
N ALA A 39 -9.96 7.97 26.45
CA ALA A 39 -9.70 9.04 27.41
C ALA A 39 -10.95 9.91 27.61
N LEU A 40 -11.34 10.11 28.88
CA LEU A 40 -12.36 11.04 29.31
C LEU A 40 -11.70 12.11 30.16
N TYR A 41 -11.96 13.40 29.86
CA TYR A 41 -11.37 14.50 30.61
C TYR A 41 -12.25 15.75 30.58
N ASN A 42 -12.11 16.60 31.59
CA ASN A 42 -12.81 17.89 31.66
C ASN A 42 -12.12 18.96 30.80
N LYS A 43 -12.76 20.11 30.59
CA LYS A 43 -12.24 21.21 29.76
C LYS A 43 -10.86 21.71 30.21
N SER A 44 -10.61 21.75 31.49
CA SER A 44 -9.33 22.17 32.09
C SER A 44 -8.26 21.07 32.11
N LYS A 45 -8.64 19.82 31.77
CA LYS A 45 -7.78 18.62 31.85
C LYS A 45 -7.22 18.35 33.26
N THR A 46 -7.87 18.85 34.29
CA THR A 46 -7.50 18.59 35.69
C THR A 46 -7.99 17.22 36.16
N ASN A 47 -9.15 16.79 35.66
CA ASN A 47 -9.76 15.52 35.96
C ASN A 47 -9.80 14.66 34.68
N ALA A 48 -9.32 13.44 34.77
CA ALA A 48 -9.31 12.50 33.65
C ALA A 48 -9.45 11.05 34.14
N THR A 49 -10.06 10.21 33.30
CA THR A 49 -10.16 8.76 33.49
C THR A 49 -10.00 8.06 32.14
N ILE A 50 -9.78 6.73 32.16
CA ILE A 50 -9.58 5.93 30.95
C ILE A 50 -10.42 4.66 31.06
N THR A 51 -11.04 4.23 29.93
CA THR A 51 -11.81 2.98 29.91
C THR A 51 -10.91 1.75 30.07
N ASN A 52 -11.37 0.77 30.83
CA ASN A 52 -10.73 -0.53 31.02
C ASN A 52 -10.98 -1.47 29.81
N LYS A 53 -10.52 -2.73 29.90
CA LYS A 53 -10.69 -3.77 28.87
C LYS A 53 -12.14 -4.05 28.47
N ASN A 54 -13.08 -3.77 29.37
CA ASN A 54 -14.52 -3.94 29.13
C ASN A 54 -15.19 -2.66 28.62
N GLY A 55 -14.40 -1.63 28.24
CA GLY A 55 -14.92 -0.34 27.79
C GLY A 55 -15.52 0.55 28.90
N VAL A 56 -15.31 0.20 30.16
CA VAL A 56 -15.95 0.87 31.31
C VAL A 56 -14.99 1.86 31.95
N ALA A 57 -15.45 3.09 32.21
CA ALA A 57 -14.75 4.11 32.97
C ALA A 57 -15.59 4.64 34.12
N ASN A 58 -14.93 5.00 35.24
CA ASN A 58 -15.57 5.60 36.42
C ASN A 58 -15.64 7.11 36.25
N LEU A 59 -16.84 7.69 36.34
CA LEU A 59 -17.14 9.10 36.20
C LEU A 59 -17.11 9.89 37.53
N SER A 60 -16.88 9.25 38.66
CA SER A 60 -16.86 9.89 39.99
C SER A 60 -15.80 10.99 40.13
N VAL A 61 -14.84 11.06 39.21
CA VAL A 61 -13.81 12.10 39.18
C VAL A 61 -14.31 13.44 38.62
N PHE A 62 -15.51 13.45 38.00
CA PHE A 62 -16.13 14.63 37.41
C PHE A 62 -17.27 15.15 38.28
N SER A 63 -17.47 16.47 38.30
CA SER A 63 -18.53 17.14 39.06
C SER A 63 -19.80 17.28 38.22
N ALA A 64 -20.96 17.35 38.88
CA ALA A 64 -22.25 17.63 38.21
C ALA A 64 -22.22 18.96 37.46
N GLY A 65 -22.78 18.97 36.23
CA GLY A 65 -22.76 20.13 35.34
C GLY A 65 -21.42 20.31 34.58
N GLU A 66 -20.45 19.42 34.79
CA GLU A 66 -19.17 19.52 34.10
C GLU A 66 -19.26 18.87 32.71
N THR A 67 -18.68 19.54 31.69
CA THR A 67 -18.58 18.95 30.35
C THR A 67 -17.43 17.98 30.29
N VAL A 68 -17.70 16.71 30.00
CA VAL A 68 -16.72 15.64 29.84
C VAL A 68 -16.46 15.42 28.35
N PHE A 69 -15.22 15.56 27.93
CA PHE A 69 -14.75 15.27 26.59
C PHE A 69 -14.30 13.81 26.50
N VAL A 70 -14.72 13.13 25.43
CA VAL A 70 -14.39 11.73 25.15
C VAL A 70 -13.54 11.70 23.90
N GLN A 71 -12.31 11.19 24.03
CA GLN A 71 -11.34 11.15 22.95
C GLN A 71 -10.73 9.76 22.82
N TYR A 72 -10.77 9.23 21.58
CA TYR A 72 -10.10 7.98 21.25
C TYR A 72 -9.49 8.08 19.85
N TYR A 73 -8.31 7.49 19.68
CA TYR A 73 -7.63 7.53 18.39
C TYR A 73 -8.44 6.79 17.31
N GLY A 74 -8.70 7.47 16.19
CA GLY A 74 -9.53 6.91 15.10
C GLY A 74 -11.04 7.11 15.27
N TYR A 75 -11.49 7.88 16.24
CA TYR A 75 -12.90 8.18 16.51
C TYR A 75 -13.16 9.70 16.58
N LYS A 76 -14.37 10.12 16.24
CA LYS A 76 -14.79 11.51 16.37
C LYS A 76 -14.81 11.90 17.85
N ASN A 77 -14.18 13.03 18.16
CA ASN A 77 -14.26 13.59 19.51
C ASN A 77 -15.72 13.96 19.82
N ARG A 78 -16.22 13.50 20.94
CA ARG A 78 -17.55 13.80 21.45
C ARG A 78 -17.47 14.32 22.88
N SER A 79 -18.52 14.95 23.35
CA SER A 79 -18.63 15.41 24.74
C SER A 79 -20.05 15.21 25.23
N PHE A 80 -20.21 15.09 26.53
CA PHE A 80 -21.48 15.08 27.22
C PHE A 80 -21.38 15.89 28.52
N GLU A 81 -22.53 16.33 29.04
CA GLU A 81 -22.57 17.00 30.35
C GLU A 81 -22.90 15.99 31.44
N MET A 82 -22.15 16.08 32.56
CA MET A 82 -22.42 15.26 33.75
C MET A 82 -23.74 15.70 34.39
N ASN A 83 -24.74 14.82 34.33
CA ASN A 83 -26.03 15.06 34.93
C ASN A 83 -26.26 14.09 36.11
N ASN A 84 -26.66 14.59 37.26
CA ASN A 84 -26.96 13.76 38.45
C ASN A 84 -28.25 12.91 38.30
N GLU A 85 -29.03 13.12 37.25
CA GLU A 85 -30.36 12.51 37.06
C GLU A 85 -30.39 11.37 36.04
N SER A 86 -29.27 10.78 35.64
CA SER A 86 -29.32 9.62 34.73
C SER A 86 -29.64 8.33 35.46
N PRO A 87 -30.81 7.73 35.23
CA PRO A 87 -31.35 6.65 36.07
C PRO A 87 -30.80 5.24 35.75
N ASN A 88 -30.03 5.06 34.70
CA ASN A 88 -29.50 3.75 34.31
C ASN A 88 -27.99 3.78 34.12
N TYR A 89 -27.24 3.28 35.09
CA TYR A 89 -25.81 2.96 34.96
C TYR A 89 -25.62 1.47 34.68
N PRO A 90 -24.66 1.05 33.83
CA PRO A 90 -23.73 1.89 33.10
C PRO A 90 -24.38 2.62 31.91
N PHE A 91 -24.16 3.92 31.83
CA PHE A 91 -24.60 4.73 30.70
C PHE A 91 -23.77 4.34 29.47
N GLN A 92 -24.44 3.87 28.41
CA GLN A 92 -23.76 3.49 27.18
C GLN A 92 -23.54 4.72 26.28
N PHE A 93 -22.30 4.95 25.84
CA PHE A 93 -21.93 6.05 24.99
C PHE A 93 -21.21 5.51 23.75
N ALA A 94 -21.82 5.66 22.59
CA ALA A 94 -21.27 5.19 21.34
C ALA A 94 -20.35 6.23 20.71
N LEU A 95 -19.17 5.81 20.29
CA LEU A 95 -18.25 6.59 19.51
C LEU A 95 -18.33 6.19 18.03
N GLN A 96 -18.47 7.18 17.17
CA GLN A 96 -18.42 7.00 15.74
C GLN A 96 -16.96 6.93 15.28
N SER A 97 -16.57 5.83 14.64
CA SER A 97 -15.29 5.74 13.97
C SER A 97 -15.17 6.90 12.99
N GLU A 98 -14.20 7.76 13.23
CA GLU A 98 -13.78 8.73 12.25
C GLU A 98 -12.78 8.00 11.36
N ASN A 99 -13.18 7.69 10.13
CA ASN A 99 -12.20 7.56 9.08
C ASN A 99 -11.52 8.93 9.00
N GLN A 100 -10.55 9.16 9.87
CA GLN A 100 -9.54 10.15 9.59
C GLN A 100 -8.85 9.62 8.32
N ASN A 101 -9.35 10.07 7.18
CA ASN A 101 -8.46 10.37 6.09
C ASN A 101 -7.48 11.37 6.71
N LEU A 102 -6.43 10.87 7.37
CA LEU A 102 -5.22 11.61 7.64
C LEU A 102 -4.97 12.31 6.33
N GLU A 103 -5.02 13.64 6.31
CA GLU A 103 -4.89 14.43 5.09
C GLU A 103 -3.73 13.81 4.33
N GLU A 104 -4.03 13.18 3.22
CA GLU A 104 -3.11 12.31 2.49
C GLU A 104 -1.92 13.16 2.09
N VAL A 105 -0.79 12.91 2.76
CA VAL A 105 0.42 13.69 2.54
C VAL A 105 1.01 13.27 1.21
N ILE A 106 0.95 14.16 0.24
CA ILE A 106 1.48 13.98 -1.11
C ILE A 106 2.89 14.52 -1.14
N LEU A 107 3.87 13.67 -1.46
CA LEU A 107 5.28 14.04 -1.47
C LEU A 107 5.79 14.43 -2.85
N SER A 108 5.06 14.12 -3.92
CA SER A 108 5.57 14.16 -5.28
C SER A 108 5.59 15.56 -5.89
N ILE A 109 4.59 16.41 -5.65
CA ILE A 109 4.40 17.64 -6.44
C ILE A 109 5.39 18.75 -6.09
N ALA A 110 5.61 19.00 -4.81
CA ALA A 110 6.46 20.13 -4.36
C ALA A 110 7.87 19.68 -3.95
N ARG A 111 8.24 18.41 -4.12
CA ARG A 111 9.40 17.78 -3.48
C ARG A 111 9.41 17.91 -1.95
N ASN A 112 8.38 18.53 -1.39
CA ASN A 112 8.08 18.67 0.03
C ASN A 112 6.74 18.02 0.32
N ALA A 113 6.55 17.60 1.57
CA ALA A 113 5.26 17.08 2.02
C ALA A 113 4.20 18.17 1.94
N SER A 114 3.17 17.96 1.13
CA SER A 114 2.02 18.86 0.98
C SER A 114 0.75 18.07 1.19
N THR A 115 -0.29 18.70 1.73
CA THR A 115 -1.58 18.06 1.82
C THR A 115 -2.33 18.16 0.50
N ARG A 116 -3.23 17.23 0.21
CA ARG A 116 -4.04 17.22 -1.03
C ARG A 116 -4.78 18.52 -1.28
N LYS A 117 -5.19 19.22 -0.22
CA LYS A 117 -5.88 20.54 -0.30
C LYS A 117 -4.99 21.68 -0.79
N GLN A 118 -3.66 21.54 -0.69
CA GLN A 118 -2.68 22.55 -1.07
C GLN A 118 -2.14 22.38 -2.48
N ILE A 119 -2.63 21.39 -3.22
CA ILE A 119 -2.12 20.98 -4.52
C ILE A 119 -3.17 21.27 -5.58
N ALA A 120 -2.78 22.02 -6.62
CA ALA A 120 -3.66 22.37 -7.74
C ALA A 120 -3.86 21.19 -8.71
N GLU A 121 -2.87 20.29 -8.83
CA GLU A 121 -2.92 19.14 -9.71
C GLU A 121 -3.80 18.03 -9.14
N LYS A 122 -4.48 17.31 -10.03
CA LYS A 122 -5.18 16.09 -9.65
C LYS A 122 -4.15 15.00 -9.33
N VAL A 123 -4.17 14.48 -8.11
CA VAL A 123 -3.34 13.36 -7.68
C VAL A 123 -4.22 12.21 -7.21
N SER A 124 -3.87 11.00 -7.62
CA SER A 124 -4.42 9.74 -7.08
C SER A 124 -3.31 9.03 -6.32
N VAL A 125 -3.60 8.55 -5.13
CA VAL A 125 -2.68 7.78 -4.32
C VAL A 125 -3.22 6.38 -4.15
N ILE A 126 -2.38 5.39 -4.41
CA ILE A 126 -2.64 3.98 -4.14
C ILE A 126 -1.89 3.65 -2.87
N SER A 127 -2.61 3.41 -1.80
CA SER A 127 -2.04 3.15 -0.47
C SER A 127 -1.55 1.70 -0.33
N ASN A 128 -0.67 1.43 0.64
CA ASN A 128 -0.25 0.07 0.98
C ASN A 128 -1.45 -0.83 1.35
N LYS A 129 -2.46 -0.29 2.02
CA LYS A 129 -3.70 -1.01 2.35
C LYS A 129 -4.42 -1.50 1.09
N GLU A 130 -4.54 -0.66 0.06
CA GLU A 130 -5.15 -1.04 -1.22
C GLU A 130 -4.30 -2.06 -1.97
N ILE A 131 -2.96 -1.90 -1.98
CA ILE A 131 -2.03 -2.86 -2.58
C ILE A 131 -2.20 -4.24 -1.95
N LEU A 132 -2.25 -4.31 -0.62
CA LEU A 132 -2.43 -5.56 0.11
C LEU A 132 -3.82 -6.18 -0.08
N ALA A 133 -4.86 -5.36 -0.27
CA ALA A 133 -6.22 -5.84 -0.51
C ALA A 133 -6.42 -6.37 -1.95
N GLN A 134 -5.85 -5.67 -2.94
CA GLN A 134 -6.03 -5.99 -4.36
C GLN A 134 -5.01 -6.99 -4.91
N ARG A 135 -3.87 -7.18 -4.22
CA ARG A 135 -2.83 -8.15 -4.61
C ARG A 135 -2.43 -8.07 -6.09
N PRO A 136 -2.05 -6.91 -6.63
CA PRO A 136 -1.65 -6.80 -8.04
C PRO A 136 -0.42 -7.67 -8.31
N ALA A 137 -0.44 -8.40 -9.43
CA ALA A 137 0.61 -9.37 -9.76
C ALA A 137 1.93 -8.70 -10.18
N THR A 138 1.85 -7.54 -10.84
CA THR A 138 3.01 -6.79 -11.36
C THR A 138 2.93 -5.31 -11.00
N GLY A 139 4.04 -4.59 -11.09
CA GLY A 139 4.05 -3.14 -10.92
C GLY A 139 3.21 -2.39 -11.96
N ALA A 140 2.98 -2.98 -13.13
CA ALA A 140 2.06 -2.44 -14.12
C ALA A 140 0.59 -2.63 -13.69
N ASP A 141 0.24 -3.79 -13.14
CA ASP A 141 -1.11 -4.03 -12.60
C ASP A 141 -1.39 -3.14 -11.40
N LEU A 142 -0.38 -2.86 -10.59
CA LEU A 142 -0.48 -1.95 -9.45
C LEU A 142 -0.99 -0.57 -9.85
N ILE A 143 -0.43 0.04 -10.89
CA ILE A 143 -0.85 1.39 -11.30
C ILE A 143 -2.22 1.41 -11.97
N SER A 144 -2.74 0.27 -12.45
CA SER A 144 -4.11 0.19 -12.97
C SER A 144 -5.18 0.36 -11.91
N LEU A 145 -4.83 0.25 -10.62
CA LEU A 145 -5.73 0.54 -9.50
C LEU A 145 -6.07 2.04 -9.41
N SER A 146 -5.24 2.92 -10.01
CA SER A 146 -5.52 4.36 -10.02
C SER A 146 -6.61 4.70 -11.05
N PRO A 147 -7.73 5.31 -10.63
CA PRO A 147 -8.78 5.74 -11.55
C PRO A 147 -8.24 6.71 -12.61
N GLY A 148 -8.46 6.39 -13.90
CA GLY A 148 -8.00 7.19 -15.03
C GLY A 148 -6.63 6.77 -15.59
N VAL A 149 -6.05 5.69 -15.10
CA VAL A 149 -4.89 5.02 -15.68
C VAL A 149 -5.33 3.74 -16.37
N ARG A 150 -4.95 3.58 -17.61
CA ARG A 150 -5.10 2.33 -18.38
C ARG A 150 -3.74 1.70 -18.62
N ILE A 151 -3.64 0.40 -18.57
CA ILE A 151 -2.42 -0.33 -18.91
C ILE A 151 -2.60 -1.01 -20.25
N GLN A 152 -1.70 -0.73 -21.19
CA GLN A 152 -1.62 -1.43 -22.45
C GLN A 152 -0.59 -2.57 -22.33
N LYS A 153 -1.02 -3.78 -22.65
CA LYS A 153 -0.18 -4.99 -22.60
C LYS A 153 -0.18 -5.69 -23.95
N SER A 154 0.99 -6.08 -24.43
CA SER A 154 1.20 -6.98 -25.56
C SER A 154 1.84 -8.31 -25.13
N GLN A 155 2.06 -8.47 -23.83
CA GLN A 155 2.68 -9.64 -23.21
C GLN A 155 2.33 -9.67 -21.71
N GLY A 156 2.41 -10.84 -21.07
CA GLY A 156 2.09 -11.00 -19.65
C GLY A 156 2.96 -10.15 -18.73
N GLY A 157 4.27 -10.15 -18.97
CA GLY A 157 5.27 -9.39 -18.19
C GLY A 157 5.54 -7.99 -18.72
N GLY A 158 4.58 -7.35 -19.37
CA GLY A 158 4.72 -5.98 -19.86
C GLY A 158 3.57 -5.11 -19.40
N GLY A 159 3.70 -3.81 -19.59
CA GLY A 159 2.61 -2.88 -19.31
C GLY A 159 3.05 -1.45 -19.49
N SER A 160 2.45 -0.76 -20.48
CA SER A 160 2.62 0.66 -20.70
C SER A 160 1.45 1.41 -20.07
N PRO A 161 1.68 2.33 -19.14
CA PRO A 161 0.63 3.18 -18.63
C PRO A 161 0.18 4.18 -19.70
N VAL A 162 -1.13 4.44 -19.71
CA VAL A 162 -1.77 5.46 -20.53
C VAL A 162 -2.62 6.34 -19.61
N ILE A 163 -2.33 7.64 -19.58
CA ILE A 163 -3.02 8.64 -18.77
C ILE A 163 -3.62 9.69 -19.72
N ARG A 164 -4.94 9.81 -19.75
CA ARG A 164 -5.64 10.81 -20.58
C ARG A 164 -5.18 10.81 -22.07
N GLY A 165 -4.86 9.64 -22.62
CA GLY A 165 -4.35 9.50 -23.98
C GLY A 165 -2.84 9.73 -24.14
N PHE A 166 -2.14 10.19 -23.11
CA PHE A 166 -0.67 10.25 -23.11
C PHE A 166 -0.08 8.90 -22.76
N GLU A 167 0.93 8.50 -23.50
CA GLU A 167 1.66 7.25 -23.31
C GLU A 167 3.15 7.42 -23.59
N ALA A 168 3.92 6.38 -23.37
CA ALA A 168 5.32 6.28 -23.72
C ALA A 168 6.20 7.35 -23.00
N ASN A 169 7.02 8.06 -23.76
CA ASN A 169 7.95 9.09 -23.28
C ASN A 169 7.26 10.40 -22.82
N ARG A 170 5.93 10.45 -22.84
CA ARG A 170 5.14 11.57 -22.30
C ARG A 170 4.71 11.36 -20.87
N LEU A 171 4.96 10.17 -20.33
CA LEU A 171 4.73 9.81 -18.94
C LEU A 171 6.06 9.50 -18.25
N LEU A 172 6.26 10.05 -17.07
CA LEU A 172 7.46 9.81 -16.29
C LEU A 172 7.19 8.77 -15.19
N LEU A 173 7.99 7.73 -15.17
CA LEU A 173 8.06 6.79 -14.04
C LEU A 173 9.20 7.19 -13.10
N VAL A 174 8.91 7.25 -11.82
CA VAL A 174 9.88 7.59 -10.76
C VAL A 174 9.82 6.56 -9.65
N ILE A 175 10.94 6.14 -9.12
CA ILE A 175 11.02 5.29 -7.93
C ILE A 175 11.93 5.94 -6.88
N ASP A 176 11.39 6.20 -5.69
CA ASP A 176 12.11 6.84 -4.58
C ASP A 176 12.82 8.16 -4.95
N GLY A 177 12.31 8.86 -5.96
CA GLY A 177 12.86 10.10 -6.49
C GLY A 177 13.85 9.93 -7.67
N VAL A 178 14.13 8.70 -8.09
CA VAL A 178 14.98 8.40 -9.25
C VAL A 178 14.10 8.17 -10.48
N ARG A 179 14.41 8.87 -11.58
CA ARG A 179 13.69 8.70 -12.85
C ARG A 179 14.03 7.33 -13.44
N MET A 180 13.02 6.61 -13.90
CA MET A 180 13.16 5.30 -14.51
C MET A 180 13.19 5.35 -16.03
N ASN A 181 12.75 6.44 -16.62
CA ASN A 181 12.78 6.60 -18.06
C ASN A 181 14.23 6.64 -18.54
N ASN A 182 14.55 5.79 -19.49
CA ASN A 182 15.86 5.70 -20.12
C ASN A 182 15.73 5.88 -21.63
N ALA A 183 16.85 5.87 -22.37
CA ALA A 183 16.85 6.02 -23.82
C ALA A 183 16.30 4.79 -24.58
N ILE A 184 16.05 3.69 -23.88
CA ILE A 184 15.56 2.45 -24.49
C ILE A 184 14.03 2.43 -24.43
N TYR A 185 13.39 2.99 -25.45
CA TYR A 185 11.94 2.95 -25.64
C TYR A 185 11.60 2.04 -26.81
N ARG A 186 10.89 0.97 -26.54
CA ARG A 186 10.36 0.14 -27.62
C ARG A 186 9.12 0.80 -28.22
N SER A 187 9.26 1.37 -29.43
CA SER A 187 8.17 2.10 -30.10
C SER A 187 7.45 3.09 -29.18
N GLY A 188 8.20 3.66 -28.22
CA GLY A 188 7.64 4.58 -27.24
C GLY A 188 6.99 3.96 -26.00
N HIS A 189 6.94 2.64 -25.85
CA HIS A 189 6.27 2.00 -24.71
C HIS A 189 7.17 1.84 -23.49
N LEU A 190 6.69 2.29 -22.32
CA LEU A 190 7.38 2.15 -21.04
C LEU A 190 7.07 0.79 -20.41
N GLN A 191 7.93 -0.19 -20.66
CA GLN A 191 7.77 -1.54 -20.11
C GLN A 191 8.37 -1.71 -18.71
N ASN A 192 9.11 -0.70 -18.22
CA ASN A 192 9.92 -0.79 -16.99
C ASN A 192 9.10 -0.95 -15.70
N ALA A 193 7.80 -0.69 -15.73
CA ALA A 193 6.93 -0.84 -14.56
C ALA A 193 6.95 -2.26 -13.98
N ILE A 194 7.20 -3.29 -14.80
CA ILE A 194 7.27 -4.67 -14.30
C ILE A 194 8.48 -4.94 -13.40
N THR A 195 9.55 -4.14 -13.51
CA THR A 195 10.74 -4.28 -12.68
C THR A 195 10.55 -3.77 -11.25
N ILE A 196 9.32 -3.38 -10.90
CA ILE A 196 8.92 -2.94 -9.56
C ILE A 196 7.95 -3.97 -9.00
N HIS A 197 8.39 -4.71 -7.99
CA HIS A 197 7.52 -5.69 -7.34
C HIS A 197 6.54 -5.00 -6.38
N PRO A 198 5.21 -5.29 -6.42
CA PRO A 198 4.23 -4.62 -5.57
C PRO A 198 4.51 -4.74 -4.06
N ASN A 199 5.05 -5.86 -3.58
CA ASN A 199 5.30 -6.11 -2.16
C ASN A 199 6.36 -5.19 -1.53
N ILE A 200 7.20 -4.51 -2.33
CA ILE A 200 8.16 -3.53 -1.81
C ILE A 200 7.59 -2.13 -1.72
N ILE A 201 6.37 -1.91 -2.23
CA ILE A 201 5.77 -0.58 -2.38
C ILE A 201 5.02 -0.19 -1.11
N GLU A 202 5.29 1.01 -0.62
CA GLU A 202 4.55 1.67 0.46
C GLU A 202 3.31 2.38 -0.10
N ARG A 203 3.46 3.11 -1.21
CA ARG A 203 2.38 3.76 -1.96
C ARG A 203 2.84 4.15 -3.35
N VAL A 204 1.86 4.42 -4.22
CA VAL A 204 2.09 5.02 -5.53
C VAL A 204 1.30 6.32 -5.63
N GLU A 205 1.95 7.37 -6.09
CA GLU A 205 1.31 8.67 -6.37
C GLU A 205 1.26 8.88 -7.89
N VAL A 206 0.04 9.06 -8.43
CA VAL A 206 -0.18 9.33 -9.85
C VAL A 206 -0.62 10.78 -9.99
N ILE A 207 0.23 11.58 -10.62
CA ILE A 207 -0.02 13.00 -10.90
C ILE A 207 -0.53 13.11 -12.33
N PHE A 208 -1.73 13.70 -12.48
CA PHE A 208 -2.39 13.84 -13.77
C PHE A 208 -2.12 15.24 -14.35
N GLY A 209 -1.58 15.27 -15.56
CA GLY A 209 -1.27 16.50 -16.26
C GLY A 209 0.20 16.86 -16.25
N SER A 210 0.55 18.03 -16.79
CA SER A 210 1.94 18.43 -16.92
C SER A 210 2.57 18.74 -15.56
N SER A 211 3.59 18.00 -15.22
CA SER A 211 4.43 18.20 -14.01
C SER A 211 5.89 18.48 -14.39
N SER A 212 6.10 18.95 -15.62
CA SER A 212 7.44 19.19 -16.17
C SER A 212 8.25 20.21 -15.40
N VAL A 213 7.60 21.16 -14.73
CA VAL A 213 8.27 22.17 -13.87
C VAL A 213 8.98 21.49 -12.68
N GLY A 214 8.33 20.50 -12.05
CA GLY A 214 8.90 19.78 -10.90
C GLY A 214 9.81 18.60 -11.28
N TYR A 215 9.51 17.94 -12.40
CA TYR A 215 10.14 16.66 -12.76
C TYR A 215 10.98 16.72 -14.05
N GLY A 216 10.90 17.80 -14.84
CA GLY A 216 11.61 17.95 -16.10
C GLY A 216 10.90 17.30 -17.30
N SER A 217 11.67 16.99 -18.35
CA SER A 217 11.17 16.33 -19.57
C SER A 217 10.49 14.99 -19.25
N ASP A 218 9.66 14.50 -20.17
CA ASP A 218 8.87 13.26 -20.08
C ASP A 218 7.67 13.31 -19.11
N ALA A 219 7.51 14.38 -18.33
CA ALA A 219 6.38 14.56 -17.42
C ALA A 219 5.26 15.44 -18.03
N LEU A 220 5.02 15.32 -19.34
CA LEU A 220 4.03 16.12 -20.07
C LEU A 220 2.59 15.66 -19.76
N GLY A 221 2.35 14.36 -19.81
CA GLY A 221 1.04 13.75 -19.58
C GLY A 221 0.76 13.38 -18.14
N GLY A 222 1.82 13.18 -17.35
CA GLY A 222 1.73 12.82 -15.94
C GLY A 222 3.00 12.19 -15.39
N VAL A 223 2.99 11.98 -14.08
CA VAL A 223 4.07 11.29 -13.34
C VAL A 223 3.47 10.15 -12.52
N ILE A 224 4.13 9.02 -12.53
CA ILE A 224 3.83 7.88 -11.67
C ILE A 224 5.03 7.70 -10.75
N HIS A 225 4.85 7.99 -9.47
CA HIS A 225 5.90 7.94 -8.47
C HIS A 225 5.68 6.79 -7.49
N TYR A 226 6.54 5.80 -7.53
CA TYR A 226 6.57 4.67 -6.61
C TYR A 226 7.42 5.01 -5.40
N TYR A 227 6.85 4.86 -4.24
CA TYR A 227 7.56 4.96 -2.96
C TYR A 227 7.71 3.57 -2.38
N THR A 228 8.94 3.10 -2.23
CA THR A 228 9.19 1.81 -1.62
C THR A 228 9.27 1.93 -0.11
N ARG A 229 8.96 0.84 0.59
CA ARG A 229 8.99 0.75 2.05
C ARG A 229 10.35 1.19 2.60
N ASN A 230 10.35 1.86 3.75
CA ASN A 230 11.56 2.24 4.45
C ASN A 230 11.62 1.53 5.81
N PRO A 231 12.80 1.10 6.24
CA PRO A 231 12.96 0.56 7.59
C PRO A 231 12.80 1.66 8.65
N LEU A 232 12.36 1.28 9.85
CA LEU A 232 12.13 2.20 10.97
C LEU A 232 13.24 2.05 12.02
N ILE A 233 13.87 3.17 12.39
CA ILE A 233 14.83 3.22 13.52
C ILE A 233 14.05 3.18 14.83
N ASN A 234 14.62 2.49 15.83
CA ASN A 234 14.09 2.41 17.18
C ASN A 234 12.64 1.89 17.28
N SER A 235 12.25 1.00 16.37
CA SER A 235 10.96 0.29 16.44
C SER A 235 10.85 -0.55 17.73
N LYS A 236 9.63 -0.73 18.23
CA LYS A 236 9.35 -1.65 19.34
C LYS A 236 9.76 -3.09 18.98
N GLU A 237 9.41 -3.51 17.77
CA GLU A 237 9.83 -4.80 17.20
C GLU A 237 11.23 -4.64 16.61
N LYS A 238 12.20 -5.35 17.19
CA LYS A 238 13.60 -5.30 16.73
C LYS A 238 13.82 -6.06 15.42
N ILE A 239 13.06 -7.11 15.20
CA ILE A 239 13.07 -7.92 14.00
C ILE A 239 11.62 -8.19 13.62
N LYS A 240 11.25 -7.86 12.41
CA LYS A 240 9.94 -8.13 11.84
C LYS A 240 10.12 -8.83 10.50
N THR A 241 9.64 -10.07 10.40
CA THR A 241 9.68 -10.83 9.15
C THR A 241 8.26 -11.06 8.66
N GLN A 242 8.04 -10.83 7.38
CA GLN A 242 6.78 -11.05 6.70
C GLN A 242 7.04 -11.96 5.49
N PHE A 243 6.28 -13.03 5.40
CA PHE A 243 6.23 -13.90 4.23
C PHE A 243 4.87 -13.77 3.55
N SER A 244 4.84 -13.73 2.23
CA SER A 244 3.62 -13.84 1.44
C SER A 244 3.80 -14.83 0.29
N SER A 245 2.74 -15.58 0.01
CA SER A 245 2.65 -16.51 -1.10
C SER A 245 1.27 -16.33 -1.74
N ASP A 246 1.26 -15.96 -3.01
CA ASP A 246 0.06 -15.72 -3.78
C ASP A 246 0.02 -16.69 -4.95
N PHE A 247 -1.11 -17.37 -5.14
CA PHE A 247 -1.34 -18.29 -6.26
C PHE A 247 -2.55 -17.86 -7.06
N SER A 248 -2.44 -17.88 -8.39
CA SER A 248 -3.55 -17.65 -9.30
C SER A 248 -3.75 -18.83 -10.25
N SER A 249 -4.92 -19.43 -10.23
CA SER A 249 -5.28 -20.52 -11.13
C SER A 249 -5.51 -20.07 -12.58
N ALA A 250 -5.79 -18.78 -12.80
CA ALA A 250 -6.07 -18.23 -14.12
C ALA A 250 -4.89 -18.42 -15.10
N ASN A 251 -3.68 -18.25 -14.63
CA ASN A 251 -2.44 -18.43 -15.40
C ASN A 251 -1.41 -19.28 -14.65
N THR A 252 -1.84 -20.09 -13.69
CA THR A 252 -0.97 -20.92 -12.85
C THR A 252 0.23 -20.18 -12.27
N SER A 253 0.04 -18.90 -11.90
CA SER A 253 1.12 -18.09 -11.34
C SER A 253 1.30 -18.33 -9.86
N SER A 254 2.56 -18.28 -9.41
CA SER A 254 2.96 -18.34 -8.00
C SER A 254 3.92 -17.20 -7.72
N ILE A 255 3.56 -16.34 -6.77
CA ILE A 255 4.35 -15.18 -6.35
C ILE A 255 4.70 -15.35 -4.89
N ASN A 256 5.97 -15.52 -4.59
CA ASN A 256 6.46 -15.73 -3.23
C ASN A 256 7.40 -14.59 -2.85
N SER A 257 7.21 -14.03 -1.67
CA SER A 257 8.08 -12.99 -1.16
C SER A 257 8.32 -13.10 0.33
N ILE A 258 9.52 -12.72 0.74
CA ILE A 258 9.91 -12.58 2.13
C ILE A 258 10.53 -11.22 2.35
N SER A 259 10.15 -10.55 3.41
CA SER A 259 10.78 -9.29 3.80
C SER A 259 11.11 -9.32 5.28
N THR A 260 12.32 -8.89 5.62
CA THR A 260 12.79 -8.80 7.01
C THR A 260 13.26 -7.37 7.28
N GLU A 261 12.69 -6.79 8.31
CA GLU A 261 13.09 -5.49 8.85
C GLU A 261 13.82 -5.71 10.18
N VAL A 262 14.98 -5.08 10.32
CA VAL A 262 15.79 -5.09 11.54
C VAL A 262 15.94 -3.66 12.02
N SER A 263 15.67 -3.41 13.30
CA SER A 263 15.63 -2.08 13.89
C SER A 263 16.54 -1.96 15.11
N PHE A 264 17.44 -0.99 15.08
CA PHE A 264 18.30 -0.60 16.17
C PHE A 264 18.11 0.89 16.52
N LYS A 265 18.79 1.37 17.57
CA LYS A 265 18.65 2.75 18.05
C LYS A 265 19.07 3.81 17.03
N LYS A 266 20.11 3.54 16.22
CA LYS A 266 20.71 4.51 15.27
C LYS A 266 20.71 4.04 13.82
N TRP A 267 20.30 2.81 13.55
CA TRP A 267 20.19 2.30 12.20
C TRP A 267 19.10 1.23 12.08
N ALA A 268 18.61 1.05 10.88
CA ALA A 268 17.65 0.01 10.54
C ALA A 268 17.92 -0.52 9.14
N SER A 269 17.48 -1.75 8.87
CA SER A 269 17.62 -2.43 7.59
C SER A 269 16.30 -3.04 7.17
N LEU A 270 15.98 -2.97 5.89
CA LEU A 270 14.89 -3.69 5.25
C LEU A 270 15.44 -4.48 4.08
N THR A 271 15.32 -5.80 4.14
CA THR A 271 15.63 -6.73 3.05
C THR A 271 14.32 -7.32 2.55
N SER A 272 14.07 -7.29 1.25
CA SER A 272 12.94 -7.97 0.63
C SER A 272 13.39 -8.73 -0.59
N LEU A 273 13.00 -10.01 -0.66
CA LEU A 273 13.26 -10.92 -1.77
C LEU A 273 11.92 -11.39 -2.31
N SER A 274 11.77 -11.43 -3.63
CA SER A 274 10.58 -11.96 -4.28
C SER A 274 10.98 -12.81 -5.48
N TYR A 275 10.26 -13.92 -5.65
CA TYR A 275 10.33 -14.75 -6.83
C TYR A 275 8.93 -15.00 -7.35
N SER A 276 8.71 -14.66 -8.62
CA SER A 276 7.43 -14.78 -9.31
C SER A 276 7.58 -15.73 -10.49
N GLY A 277 6.74 -16.76 -10.53
CA GLY A 277 6.56 -17.64 -11.69
C GLY A 277 5.20 -17.38 -12.30
N PHE A 278 5.15 -16.97 -13.55
CA PHE A 278 3.92 -16.75 -14.31
C PHE A 278 3.81 -17.84 -15.37
N GLY A 279 2.72 -18.59 -15.35
CA GLY A 279 2.42 -19.56 -16.38
C GLY A 279 1.86 -18.87 -17.64
N ASP A 280 1.45 -19.70 -18.59
CA ASP A 280 0.91 -19.23 -19.86
C ASP A 280 -0.39 -18.44 -19.66
N ILE A 281 -0.57 -17.38 -20.45
CA ILE A 281 -1.76 -16.54 -20.42
C ILE A 281 -2.96 -17.39 -20.85
N ARG A 282 -4.03 -17.37 -20.04
CA ARG A 282 -5.30 -17.98 -20.35
C ARG A 282 -6.34 -16.90 -20.65
N ILE A 283 -7.02 -17.01 -21.78
CA ILE A 283 -8.14 -16.13 -22.13
C ILE A 283 -9.44 -16.70 -21.59
N GLY A 284 -10.42 -15.82 -21.33
CA GLY A 284 -11.74 -16.22 -20.87
C GLY A 284 -12.51 -17.04 -21.92
N GLU A 285 -13.50 -17.79 -21.49
CA GLU A 285 -14.33 -18.63 -22.35
C GLU A 285 -15.54 -17.88 -22.92
N ASN A 286 -16.04 -16.88 -22.22
CA ASN A 286 -17.20 -16.09 -22.62
C ASN A 286 -16.84 -15.10 -23.74
N ARG A 287 -17.59 -15.13 -24.82
CA ARG A 287 -17.42 -14.29 -26.02
C ARG A 287 -18.63 -13.37 -26.23
N ASN A 288 -18.83 -12.43 -25.29
CA ASN A 288 -19.96 -11.50 -25.31
C ASN A 288 -19.99 -10.60 -26.57
N HIS A 289 -18.86 -10.45 -27.28
CA HIS A 289 -18.74 -9.70 -28.51
C HIS A 289 -19.14 -10.50 -29.76
N GLY A 290 -19.46 -11.80 -29.63
CA GLY A 290 -19.94 -12.65 -30.72
C GLY A 290 -18.86 -13.23 -31.65
N TYR A 291 -17.56 -12.96 -31.38
CA TYR A 291 -16.45 -13.54 -32.16
C TYR A 291 -15.86 -14.73 -31.43
N GLU A 292 -16.34 -15.94 -31.69
CA GLU A 292 -15.99 -17.13 -30.92
C GLU A 292 -14.50 -17.49 -30.92
N SER A 293 -13.81 -17.32 -32.06
CA SER A 293 -12.40 -17.64 -32.25
C SER A 293 -11.45 -16.51 -31.79
N TRP A 294 -11.97 -15.34 -31.40
CA TRP A 294 -11.14 -14.20 -31.06
C TRP A 294 -10.22 -14.48 -29.87
N GLY A 295 -8.91 -14.25 -30.07
CA GLY A 295 -7.87 -14.47 -29.07
C GLY A 295 -7.51 -15.94 -28.86
N MET A 296 -8.12 -16.89 -29.55
CA MET A 296 -7.71 -18.29 -29.52
C MET A 296 -6.40 -18.51 -30.28
N THR A 297 -5.57 -19.43 -29.78
CA THR A 297 -4.34 -19.87 -30.45
C THR A 297 -4.41 -21.37 -30.76
N PRO A 298 -4.92 -21.74 -31.97
CA PRO A 298 -5.07 -23.15 -32.33
C PRO A 298 -3.74 -23.86 -32.53
N TYR A 299 -2.69 -23.11 -32.84
CA TYR A 299 -1.34 -23.65 -33.07
C TYR A 299 -0.30 -22.85 -32.30
N TYR A 300 0.82 -23.49 -31.94
CA TYR A 300 1.97 -22.83 -31.34
C TYR A 300 3.28 -23.43 -31.85
N SER A 301 4.38 -22.71 -31.67
CA SER A 301 5.73 -23.18 -31.99
C SER A 301 6.46 -23.61 -30.72
N MET A 302 7.15 -24.75 -30.76
CA MET A 302 8.13 -25.15 -29.74
C MET A 302 9.57 -24.79 -30.11
N ASN A 303 9.75 -23.98 -31.14
CA ASN A 303 11.07 -23.57 -31.57
C ASN A 303 11.74 -22.70 -30.50
N ASN A 304 12.99 -22.96 -30.28
CA ASN A 304 13.88 -22.18 -29.43
C ASN A 304 15.30 -22.22 -30.02
N ARG A 305 16.26 -21.63 -29.33
CA ARG A 305 17.67 -21.56 -29.81
C ARG A 305 18.28 -22.93 -30.12
N ASN A 306 17.77 -23.99 -29.54
CA ASN A 306 18.34 -25.34 -29.64
C ASN A 306 17.47 -26.29 -30.47
N THR A 307 16.23 -25.96 -30.69
CA THR A 307 15.23 -26.83 -31.34
C THR A 307 14.48 -26.07 -32.41
N TYR A 308 14.46 -26.58 -33.61
CA TYR A 308 13.70 -26.03 -34.73
C TYR A 308 12.77 -27.09 -35.33
N SER A 309 11.50 -26.74 -35.50
CA SER A 309 10.51 -27.48 -36.26
C SER A 309 9.81 -26.52 -37.22
N PRO A 310 9.77 -26.83 -38.52
CA PRO A 310 9.10 -25.97 -39.48
C PRO A 310 7.56 -25.98 -39.35
N LEU A 311 7.01 -27.01 -38.72
CA LEU A 311 5.55 -27.17 -38.60
C LEU A 311 5.11 -26.73 -37.19
N PRO A 312 4.00 -25.95 -37.09
CA PRO A 312 3.38 -25.62 -35.84
C PRO A 312 2.76 -26.88 -35.19
N ILE A 313 2.63 -26.84 -33.89
CA ILE A 313 2.02 -27.90 -33.07
C ILE A 313 0.58 -27.48 -32.79
N GLU A 314 -0.35 -28.42 -32.94
CA GLU A 314 -1.75 -28.21 -32.58
C GLU A 314 -1.89 -27.96 -31.06
N ASN A 315 -2.58 -26.89 -30.69
CA ASN A 315 -2.84 -26.55 -29.32
C ASN A 315 -4.12 -27.25 -28.82
N GLN A 316 -3.96 -28.22 -27.97
CA GLN A 316 -5.09 -29.00 -27.41
C GLN A 316 -6.04 -28.14 -26.56
N ASN A 317 -5.60 -26.97 -26.13
CA ASN A 317 -6.45 -25.95 -25.47
C ASN A 317 -6.17 -24.57 -26.07
N PRO A 318 -6.91 -24.17 -27.12
CA PRO A 318 -6.69 -22.88 -27.79
C PRO A 318 -6.91 -21.64 -26.92
N LEU A 319 -7.53 -21.79 -25.74
CA LEU A 319 -7.69 -20.72 -24.77
C LEU A 319 -6.39 -20.39 -24.02
N ILE A 320 -5.38 -21.26 -24.09
CA ILE A 320 -4.09 -21.04 -23.47
C ILE A 320 -3.09 -20.53 -24.51
N GLN A 321 -2.57 -19.34 -24.29
CA GLN A 321 -1.52 -18.73 -25.10
C GLN A 321 -0.18 -19.37 -24.78
N LYS A 322 0.16 -20.47 -25.42
CA LYS A 322 1.36 -21.26 -25.15
C LYS A 322 2.65 -20.44 -25.27
N ASN A 323 3.64 -20.77 -24.43
CA ASN A 323 4.97 -20.16 -24.39
C ASN A 323 4.97 -18.67 -24.00
N THR A 324 3.97 -18.24 -23.25
CA THR A 324 3.87 -16.84 -22.77
C THR A 324 4.25 -16.66 -21.31
N GLY A 325 4.47 -17.75 -20.60
CA GLY A 325 4.95 -17.75 -19.22
C GLY A 325 6.35 -17.15 -19.07
N TYR A 326 6.66 -16.62 -17.91
CA TYR A 326 7.97 -16.07 -17.57
C TYR A 326 8.22 -16.12 -16.07
N ASN A 327 9.47 -15.91 -15.66
CA ASN A 327 9.87 -15.81 -14.26
C ASN A 327 10.51 -14.47 -13.98
N GLN A 328 10.41 -14.01 -12.73
CA GLN A 328 11.03 -12.77 -12.28
C GLN A 328 11.57 -12.91 -10.86
N PHE A 329 12.75 -12.36 -10.64
CA PHE A 329 13.39 -12.22 -9.33
C PHE A 329 13.57 -10.75 -9.00
N ASP A 330 13.21 -10.36 -7.77
CA ASP A 330 13.33 -9.00 -7.27
C ASP A 330 14.00 -8.97 -5.90
N LEU A 331 14.89 -8.01 -5.71
CA LEU A 331 15.58 -7.71 -4.46
C LEU A 331 15.43 -6.23 -4.14
N LEU A 332 15.05 -5.92 -2.91
CA LEU A 332 15.21 -4.61 -2.29
C LEU A 332 16.06 -4.74 -1.03
N GLN A 333 17.11 -3.92 -0.92
CA GLN A 333 17.87 -3.73 0.30
C GLN A 333 17.94 -2.24 0.62
N LYS A 334 17.40 -1.86 1.77
CA LYS A 334 17.54 -0.50 2.29
C LYS A 334 18.22 -0.50 3.65
N PHE A 335 19.12 0.45 3.83
CA PHE A 335 19.67 0.81 5.14
C PHE A 335 19.30 2.24 5.46
N LEU A 336 18.93 2.48 6.68
CA LEU A 336 18.66 3.81 7.23
C LEU A 336 19.58 4.02 8.42
N PHE A 337 20.40 5.07 8.36
CA PHE A 337 21.31 5.46 9.44
C PHE A 337 20.94 6.85 9.93
N GLN A 338 20.93 7.04 11.25
CA GLN A 338 20.87 8.36 11.86
C GLN A 338 22.29 8.94 11.93
N VAL A 339 22.52 10.07 11.23
CA VAL A 339 23.83 10.69 11.07
C VAL A 339 23.80 12.09 11.66
N GLY A 340 24.25 12.22 12.91
CA GLY A 340 24.26 13.51 13.60
C GLY A 340 22.87 14.12 13.80
N GLY A 341 22.47 14.44 15.01
CA GLY A 341 21.19 15.06 15.32
C GLY A 341 20.01 14.29 14.73
N ARG A 342 19.18 14.99 13.91
CA ARG A 342 18.00 14.42 13.24
C ARG A 342 18.26 13.97 11.80
N ASN A 343 19.47 14.16 11.26
CA ASN A 343 19.79 13.82 9.88
C ASN A 343 19.80 12.31 9.63
N GLN A 344 19.46 11.90 8.42
CA GLN A 344 19.35 10.49 8.05
C GLN A 344 20.05 10.23 6.71
N LEU A 345 20.84 9.16 6.66
CA LEU A 345 21.38 8.59 5.43
C LEU A 345 20.59 7.34 5.08
N VAL A 346 20.01 7.32 3.89
CA VAL A 346 19.34 6.15 3.32
C VAL A 346 20.19 5.60 2.18
N LEU A 347 20.55 4.33 2.27
CA LEU A 347 21.16 3.59 1.16
C LEU A 347 20.06 2.69 0.57
N ASN A 348 19.74 2.90 -0.70
CA ASN A 348 18.68 2.16 -1.40
C ASN A 348 19.29 1.39 -2.57
N LEU A 349 19.25 0.06 -2.47
CA LEU A 349 19.71 -0.85 -3.50
C LEU A 349 18.55 -1.71 -3.96
N GLN A 350 18.32 -1.75 -5.28
CA GLN A 350 17.28 -2.57 -5.88
C GLN A 350 17.85 -3.34 -7.07
N TYR A 351 17.41 -4.58 -7.20
CA TYR A 351 17.73 -5.40 -8.36
C TYR A 351 16.46 -6.15 -8.79
N SER A 352 16.24 -6.20 -10.10
CA SER A 352 15.16 -6.95 -10.73
C SER A 352 15.68 -7.63 -11.99
N LYS A 353 15.28 -8.89 -12.21
CA LYS A 353 15.64 -9.65 -13.41
C LYS A 353 14.48 -10.56 -13.79
N SER A 354 14.02 -10.47 -15.04
CA SER A 354 13.10 -11.45 -15.62
C SER A 354 13.82 -12.47 -16.51
N SER A 355 13.16 -13.58 -16.80
CA SER A 355 13.45 -14.39 -17.99
C SER A 355 13.01 -13.63 -19.27
N ASP A 356 13.17 -14.23 -20.42
CA ASP A 356 12.55 -13.76 -21.66
C ASP A 356 11.02 -13.70 -21.49
N ILE A 357 10.38 -12.68 -22.06
CA ILE A 357 8.95 -12.43 -21.95
C ILE A 357 8.35 -12.45 -23.34
N SER A 358 7.66 -13.53 -23.67
CA SER A 358 7.14 -13.76 -25.00
C SER A 358 5.93 -12.87 -25.31
N ARG A 359 5.82 -12.45 -26.56
CA ARG A 359 4.69 -11.68 -27.10
C ARG A 359 3.66 -12.60 -27.72
N TYR A 360 2.54 -12.81 -27.03
CA TYR A 360 1.47 -13.68 -27.49
C TYR A 360 0.85 -13.22 -28.82
N ASP A 361 0.72 -11.89 -29.02
CA ASP A 361 0.18 -11.30 -30.24
C ASP A 361 1.03 -11.62 -31.47
N LYS A 362 2.35 -11.76 -31.32
CA LYS A 362 3.25 -12.11 -32.40
C LYS A 362 3.41 -13.62 -32.60
N LEU A 363 3.37 -14.37 -31.52
CA LEU A 363 3.47 -15.82 -31.58
C LEU A 363 2.23 -16.48 -32.18
N ALA A 364 1.07 -15.79 -32.15
CA ALA A 364 -0.17 -16.23 -32.79
C ALA A 364 -0.39 -15.67 -34.19
N GLU A 365 0.54 -14.85 -34.74
CA GLU A 365 0.42 -14.25 -36.06
C GLU A 365 0.69 -15.29 -37.14
N GLU A 366 -0.29 -15.51 -38.01
CA GLU A 366 -0.18 -16.43 -39.15
C GLU A 366 0.16 -15.68 -40.44
N LYS A 367 0.95 -16.32 -41.31
CA LYS A 367 1.27 -15.90 -42.65
C LYS A 367 1.43 -17.11 -43.56
N ASN A 368 0.71 -17.13 -44.70
CA ASN A 368 0.74 -18.23 -45.69
C ASN A 368 0.46 -19.61 -45.02
N ASN A 369 -0.58 -19.70 -44.19
CA ASN A 369 -1.01 -20.90 -43.45
C ASN A 369 0.03 -21.50 -42.54
N SER A 370 0.95 -20.69 -42.06
CA SER A 370 1.93 -21.11 -41.03
C SER A 370 2.18 -19.98 -40.07
N LEU A 371 2.70 -20.29 -38.88
CA LEU A 371 3.09 -19.27 -37.91
C LEU A 371 4.20 -18.40 -38.50
N ARG A 372 4.01 -17.07 -38.39
CA ARG A 372 4.94 -16.10 -38.97
C ARG A 372 6.27 -16.08 -38.21
N TYR A 373 6.23 -16.31 -36.90
CA TYR A 373 7.39 -16.22 -36.02
C TYR A 373 7.52 -17.49 -35.17
N ALA A 374 8.72 -18.04 -35.13
CA ALA A 374 9.07 -19.15 -34.24
C ALA A 374 9.28 -18.66 -32.80
N GLU A 375 9.94 -17.52 -32.64
CA GLU A 375 10.20 -16.86 -31.38
C GLU A 375 9.97 -15.37 -31.52
N TRP A 376 9.33 -14.77 -30.53
CA TRP A 376 9.24 -13.33 -30.38
C TRP A 376 9.08 -12.99 -28.92
N TYR A 377 10.11 -12.42 -28.32
CA TYR A 377 10.10 -12.06 -26.91
C TYR A 377 10.72 -10.68 -26.68
N TYR A 378 10.44 -10.13 -25.52
CA TYR A 378 11.03 -8.92 -24.98
C TYR A 378 11.73 -9.29 -23.67
N GLY A 379 12.94 -8.78 -23.48
CA GLY A 379 13.73 -9.11 -22.32
C GLY A 379 14.98 -9.96 -22.63
N PRO A 380 15.61 -10.56 -21.62
CA PRO A 380 15.27 -10.42 -20.21
C PRO A 380 15.39 -8.96 -19.75
N GLN A 381 14.41 -8.51 -18.97
CA GLN A 381 14.53 -7.20 -18.34
C GLN A 381 15.43 -7.28 -17.11
N LYS A 382 16.40 -6.38 -17.02
CA LYS A 382 17.29 -6.27 -15.87
C LYS A 382 17.31 -4.82 -15.41
N ARG A 383 17.10 -4.59 -14.13
CA ARG A 383 17.23 -3.28 -13.51
C ARG A 383 18.12 -3.39 -12.28
N PHE A 384 19.06 -2.50 -12.18
CA PHE A 384 19.85 -2.24 -10.99
C PHE A 384 19.69 -0.78 -10.62
N LEU A 385 19.43 -0.50 -9.35
CA LEU A 385 19.37 0.85 -8.81
C LEU A 385 20.17 0.89 -7.52
N PHE A 386 21.09 1.84 -7.43
CA PHE A 386 21.75 2.22 -6.19
C PHE A 386 21.61 3.73 -6.02
N SER A 387 20.93 4.16 -4.96
CA SER A 387 20.61 5.57 -4.72
C SER A 387 20.82 5.92 -3.25
N PRO A 388 21.98 6.45 -2.89
CA PRO A 388 22.19 7.07 -1.58
C PRO A 388 21.42 8.38 -1.47
N GLN A 389 20.76 8.59 -0.32
CA GLN A 389 19.98 9.79 -0.05
C GLN A 389 20.30 10.33 1.34
N LEU A 390 20.70 11.59 1.40
CA LEU A 390 20.90 12.30 2.66
C LEU A 390 19.69 13.20 2.94
N LYS A 391 18.97 12.93 4.01
CA LYS A 391 17.90 13.76 4.53
C LYS A 391 18.45 14.64 5.66
N ILE A 392 18.33 15.94 5.50
CA ILE A 392 18.85 16.94 6.41
C ILE A 392 17.67 17.64 7.08
N PHE A 393 17.68 17.69 8.40
CA PHE A 393 16.67 18.37 9.21
C PHE A 393 17.39 19.45 10.06
N PRO A 394 17.66 20.62 9.47
CA PRO A 394 18.39 21.68 10.18
C PRO A 394 17.50 22.30 11.27
N GLU A 395 18.10 22.67 12.37
CA GLU A 395 17.40 23.35 13.49
C GLU A 395 17.15 24.84 13.22
N LYS A 396 17.37 25.30 11.99
CA LYS A 396 17.23 26.71 11.62
C LYS A 396 15.80 27.06 11.23
N LYS A 397 15.33 28.20 11.69
CA LYS A 397 13.96 28.73 11.48
C LYS A 397 13.52 28.86 10.02
N TYR A 398 14.47 28.94 9.08
CA TYR A 398 14.20 29.19 7.65
C TYR A 398 14.27 27.94 6.75
N LEU A 399 14.71 26.79 7.27
CA LEU A 399 14.83 25.57 6.49
C LEU A 399 14.34 24.38 7.32
N ASN A 400 13.18 23.85 6.97
CA ASN A 400 12.55 22.75 7.71
C ASN A 400 13.18 21.38 7.37
N SER A 401 13.53 21.17 6.13
CA SER A 401 14.18 19.92 5.68
C SER A 401 14.85 20.08 4.33
N GLY A 402 15.84 19.24 4.06
CA GLY A 402 16.52 19.12 2.77
C GLY A 402 16.75 17.65 2.41
N LYS A 403 16.76 17.34 1.13
CA LYS A 403 17.07 16.00 0.61
C LYS A 403 18.06 16.12 -0.53
N ILE A 404 19.17 15.38 -0.42
CA ILE A 404 20.16 15.21 -1.47
C ILE A 404 20.10 13.75 -1.92
N THR A 405 19.94 13.51 -3.21
CA THR A 405 19.92 12.18 -3.82
C THR A 405 21.09 12.07 -4.78
N PHE A 406 21.86 11.01 -4.66
CA PHE A 406 23.01 10.70 -5.50
C PHE A 406 22.71 9.54 -6.42
#